data_706cf7a8660b53f99900b701dd47fe4f
#
_entry.id   706cf7a8660b53f99900b701dd47fe4f
#
_cell.length_a   1.000
_cell.length_b   1.000
_cell.length_c   1.000
_cell.angle_alpha   90.00
_cell.angle_beta   90.00
_cell.angle_gamma   90.00
#
_symmetry.space_group_name_H-M   'P 1'
#
loop_
_entity.id
_entity.type
_entity.pdbx_description
1 polymer ?
#
loop_
_entity_poly.entity_id
_entity_poly.type
_entity_poly.pdbx_seq_one_letter_code
_entity_poly.pdbx_strand_id
1 'polypeptide(L)'
;MDYTILILALPVLSFLVLALAGMKMPHRVAGTIGTLSLGAVAVLSYLTAFNYFSAPRTAEGLYPTLTPWNIEWLPFTSSLHIDMGILLDPISAMMLVVISTVSLMVHIYSFGYMKGEVGFQRYYAFLSLFTFSMLGLVVATNIFQMYVFWELVGVSSYLLIGFYYTKPEAIAASKKAFIVTRFADLGFLIGILIYGYYMQTFTFNPGTERLMQAGIVLPWALGLMFIGGAGKSAMFPLHIWLPDAMEGPTPVSALIHAATMVVAGVYLVARMFPLFIGFAPHTLHLVAWVGAFTAFYAASVACAQSDIKRVLAFSTISQIGFMMVALGVCTAANPHEGGLGYMASMFHLFTHAMFKALLFLGAGCIIHAVHSNEMETMGGLRKYMPITHITFLIACLAIAGIPPFSGFFSKDEILTACFQYSPVMGWIMAIIAGMTAFYMFRLYYCIFWGKENKELHAHHMPHESPLTMTFPLMFLALVTIVAGFIPFGHFVSANGESYDIHLDWTVAGTSIAIAVIAIALATWMYAREQQPVADMLATRFSTLHRAAYKRFYMDEIWLFVTKKIIFRCISTPLAWFDRHVIDQFMNFMAWGTNAAGETVQPIQSGKVQTYTHYFLAGIIVLTIILLLN
;
A
#
# COMPACT_ATOMS: atom_id res chain seq x y z
N MET A 1 -21.05 9.58 18.81
CA MET A 1 -19.66 9.50 18.28
C MET A 1 -19.34 10.63 17.28
N ASP A 2 -19.96 11.78 17.41
CA ASP A 2 -19.82 12.93 16.47
C ASP A 2 -18.38 13.45 16.37
N TYR A 3 -17.59 13.24 17.44
CA TYR A 3 -16.17 13.62 17.45
C TYR A 3 -15.29 12.85 16.44
N THR A 4 -15.77 11.77 15.86
CA THR A 4 -14.98 10.96 14.88
C THR A 4 -14.57 11.77 13.66
N ILE A 5 -15.29 12.82 13.30
CA ILE A 5 -14.91 13.74 12.23
C ILE A 5 -13.55 14.40 12.50
N LEU A 6 -13.19 14.60 13.80
CA LEU A 6 -11.90 15.19 14.17
C LEU A 6 -10.74 14.28 13.83
N ILE A 7 -10.95 12.95 13.75
CA ILE A 7 -9.91 11.99 13.34
C ILE A 7 -9.41 12.32 11.92
N LEU A 8 -10.31 12.77 11.04
CA LEU A 8 -9.95 13.20 9.69
C LEU A 8 -9.58 14.68 9.63
N ALA A 9 -10.27 15.53 10.38
CA ALA A 9 -10.06 16.98 10.34
C ALA A 9 -8.68 17.39 10.86
N LEU A 10 -8.19 16.79 11.97
CA LEU A 10 -6.91 17.20 12.57
C LEU A 10 -5.70 16.98 11.63
N PRO A 11 -5.51 15.83 10.96
CA PRO A 11 -4.36 15.64 10.08
C PRO A 11 -4.43 16.55 8.85
N VAL A 12 -5.62 16.78 8.26
CA VAL A 12 -5.73 17.68 7.11
C VAL A 12 -5.51 19.13 7.50
N LEU A 13 -5.96 19.57 8.67
CA LEU A 13 -5.66 20.90 9.20
C LEU A 13 -4.16 21.06 9.49
N SER A 14 -3.53 20.06 10.09
CA SER A 14 -2.08 20.03 10.28
C SER A 14 -1.33 20.15 8.93
N PHE A 15 -1.75 19.37 7.93
CA PHE A 15 -1.21 19.48 6.58
C PHE A 15 -1.35 20.89 6.02
N LEU A 16 -2.54 21.48 6.06
CA LEU A 16 -2.79 22.82 5.52
C LEU A 16 -1.94 23.88 6.22
N VAL A 17 -1.88 23.86 7.55
CA VAL A 17 -1.07 24.80 8.33
C VAL A 17 0.43 24.67 7.97
N LEU A 18 0.94 23.44 7.90
CA LEU A 18 2.34 23.19 7.59
C LEU A 18 2.67 23.45 6.12
N ALA A 19 1.76 23.20 5.19
CA ALA A 19 1.97 23.48 3.78
C ALA A 19 1.98 24.98 3.46
N LEU A 20 1.07 25.75 4.09
CA LEU A 20 0.90 27.18 3.80
C LEU A 20 1.85 28.07 4.63
N ALA A 21 2.06 27.74 5.89
CA ALA A 21 2.83 28.58 6.81
C ALA A 21 4.13 27.93 7.31
N GLY A 22 4.33 26.62 7.11
CA GLY A 22 5.41 25.84 7.69
C GLY A 22 6.81 26.35 7.32
N MET A 23 7.01 26.83 6.09
CA MET A 23 8.32 27.34 5.65
C MET A 23 8.82 28.55 6.48
N LYS A 24 7.90 29.28 7.11
CA LYS A 24 8.21 30.41 8.00
C LYS A 24 8.39 29.99 9.46
N MET A 25 8.12 28.74 9.80
CA MET A 25 8.17 28.22 11.17
C MET A 25 9.53 27.59 11.50
N PRO A 26 10.00 27.67 12.74
CA PRO A 26 11.13 26.86 13.21
C PRO A 26 10.81 25.36 13.09
N HIS A 27 11.83 24.54 12.80
CA HIS A 27 11.69 23.08 12.66
C HIS A 27 10.98 22.43 13.87
N ARG A 28 11.33 22.85 15.10
CA ARG A 28 10.70 22.35 16.32
C ARG A 28 9.19 22.60 16.37
N VAL A 29 8.76 23.79 15.98
CA VAL A 29 7.34 24.17 16.00
C VAL A 29 6.56 23.34 14.98
N ALA A 30 7.08 23.23 13.76
CA ALA A 30 6.43 22.43 12.71
C ALA A 30 6.30 20.94 13.11
N GLY A 31 7.38 20.35 13.62
CA GLY A 31 7.36 18.98 14.11
C GLY A 31 6.39 18.77 15.29
N THR A 32 6.33 19.75 16.22
CA THR A 32 5.41 19.69 17.37
C THR A 32 3.94 19.75 16.91
N ILE A 33 3.60 20.63 15.97
CA ILE A 33 2.24 20.73 15.40
C ILE A 33 1.83 19.38 14.79
N GLY A 34 2.66 18.81 13.90
CA GLY A 34 2.38 17.51 13.30
C GLY A 34 2.21 16.40 14.34
N THR A 35 3.14 16.30 15.29
CA THR A 35 3.12 15.23 16.29
C THR A 35 1.97 15.36 17.28
N LEU A 36 1.64 16.57 17.76
CA LEU A 36 0.50 16.78 18.65
C LEU A 36 -0.83 16.52 17.96
N SER A 37 -0.96 16.93 16.68
CA SER A 37 -2.13 16.60 15.87
C SER A 37 -2.34 15.08 15.79
N LEU A 38 -1.28 14.34 15.49
CA LEU A 38 -1.35 12.87 15.43
C LEU A 38 -1.52 12.22 16.81
N GLY A 39 -0.99 12.82 17.87
CA GLY A 39 -1.26 12.40 19.24
C GLY A 39 -2.75 12.50 19.60
N ALA A 40 -3.39 13.61 19.25
CA ALA A 40 -4.82 13.78 19.42
C ALA A 40 -5.62 12.77 18.57
N VAL A 41 -5.23 12.56 17.31
CA VAL A 41 -5.83 11.54 16.44
C VAL A 41 -5.72 10.15 17.04
N ALA A 42 -4.56 9.79 17.59
CA ALA A 42 -4.37 8.49 18.24
C ALA A 42 -5.31 8.33 19.45
N VAL A 43 -5.38 9.32 20.31
CA VAL A 43 -6.30 9.30 21.47
C VAL A 43 -7.75 9.13 21.01
N LEU A 44 -8.19 9.91 20.01
CA LEU A 44 -9.56 9.80 19.48
C LEU A 44 -9.82 8.45 18.83
N SER A 45 -8.83 7.88 18.12
CA SER A 45 -8.93 6.55 17.51
C SER A 45 -9.07 5.44 18.56
N TYR A 46 -8.26 5.50 19.63
CA TYR A 46 -8.37 4.57 20.74
C TYR A 46 -9.71 4.69 21.48
N LEU A 47 -10.17 5.92 21.73
CA LEU A 47 -11.49 6.15 22.33
C LEU A 47 -12.61 5.62 21.44
N THR A 48 -12.50 5.80 20.12
CA THR A 48 -13.48 5.29 19.15
C THR A 48 -13.52 3.78 19.18
N ALA A 49 -12.36 3.12 19.12
CA ALA A 49 -12.27 1.66 19.17
C ALA A 49 -12.79 1.11 20.51
N PHE A 50 -12.41 1.72 21.64
CA PHE A 50 -12.91 1.33 22.96
C PHE A 50 -14.44 1.45 23.05
N ASN A 51 -15.00 2.60 22.66
CA ASN A 51 -16.44 2.83 22.68
C ASN A 51 -17.18 1.89 21.73
N TYR A 52 -16.61 1.62 20.55
CA TYR A 52 -17.19 0.73 19.56
C TYR A 52 -17.25 -0.72 20.06
N PHE A 53 -16.14 -1.27 20.54
CA PHE A 53 -16.07 -2.65 21.01
C PHE A 53 -16.72 -2.88 22.37
N SER A 54 -16.95 -1.81 23.16
CA SER A 54 -17.71 -1.87 24.41
C SER A 54 -19.21 -1.67 24.22
N ALA A 55 -19.66 -1.27 23.03
CA ALA A 55 -21.07 -1.09 22.75
C ALA A 55 -21.82 -2.43 22.77
N PRO A 56 -23.12 -2.43 23.16
CA PRO A 56 -23.93 -3.63 23.13
C PRO A 56 -24.01 -4.18 21.70
N ARG A 57 -23.87 -5.48 21.59
CA ARG A 57 -24.03 -6.22 20.32
C ARG A 57 -25.50 -6.22 19.91
N THR A 58 -25.77 -6.47 18.64
CA THR A 58 -27.14 -6.65 18.12
C THR A 58 -27.80 -7.89 18.76
N ALA A 59 -29.09 -8.07 18.55
CA ALA A 59 -29.82 -9.24 19.02
C ALA A 59 -29.25 -10.56 18.49
N GLU A 60 -28.52 -10.52 17.37
CA GLU A 60 -27.82 -11.65 16.74
C GLU A 60 -26.39 -11.84 17.29
N GLY A 61 -25.97 -11.04 18.28
CA GLY A 61 -24.63 -11.11 18.85
C GLY A 61 -23.52 -10.44 18.03
N LEU A 62 -23.86 -9.69 16.97
CA LEU A 62 -22.93 -9.07 16.04
C LEU A 62 -22.59 -7.63 16.50
N TYR A 63 -21.44 -7.11 16.06
CA TYR A 63 -21.14 -5.70 16.20
C TYR A 63 -21.93 -4.87 15.19
N PRO A 64 -22.60 -3.76 15.61
CA PRO A 64 -23.37 -2.94 14.71
C PRO A 64 -22.48 -2.16 13.74
N THR A 65 -22.89 -2.01 12.50
CA THR A 65 -22.29 -1.06 11.57
C THR A 65 -22.83 0.34 11.87
N LEU A 66 -21.95 1.28 12.20
CA LEU A 66 -22.30 2.65 12.54
C LEU A 66 -21.79 3.62 11.47
N THR A 67 -22.64 4.60 11.14
CA THR A 67 -22.28 5.74 10.27
C THR A 67 -22.52 7.05 11.02
N PRO A 68 -21.60 7.44 11.94
CA PRO A 68 -21.77 8.63 12.76
C PRO A 68 -21.91 9.91 11.95
N TRP A 69 -21.37 9.93 10.76
CA TRP A 69 -21.39 11.07 9.86
C TRP A 69 -21.49 10.61 8.42
N ASN A 70 -22.43 11.18 7.65
CA ASN A 70 -22.62 10.90 6.23
C ASN A 70 -23.25 12.10 5.54
N ILE A 71 -22.69 12.51 4.40
CA ILE A 71 -23.21 13.59 3.56
C ILE A 71 -23.30 13.08 2.12
N GLU A 72 -24.43 13.29 1.47
CA GLU A 72 -24.55 13.09 0.04
C GLU A 72 -23.73 14.16 -0.70
N TRP A 73 -22.72 13.71 -1.45
CA TRP A 73 -21.79 14.60 -2.15
C TRP A 73 -22.14 14.76 -3.63
N LEU A 74 -22.32 13.65 -4.35
CA LEU A 74 -22.61 13.66 -5.79
C LEU A 74 -23.84 12.80 -6.10
N PRO A 75 -25.02 13.41 -6.36
CA PRO A 75 -26.18 12.71 -6.88
C PRO A 75 -26.06 12.51 -8.40
N PHE A 76 -26.21 11.27 -8.88
CA PHE A 76 -26.31 10.95 -10.32
C PHE A 76 -27.74 10.68 -10.74
N THR A 77 -28.47 9.90 -9.95
CA THR A 77 -29.89 9.60 -10.13
C THR A 77 -30.56 9.57 -8.75
N SER A 78 -31.86 9.40 -8.70
CA SER A 78 -32.58 9.24 -7.42
C SER A 78 -32.13 8.06 -6.57
N SER A 79 -31.48 7.06 -7.18
CA SER A 79 -31.00 5.85 -6.49
C SER A 79 -29.47 5.72 -6.46
N LEU A 80 -28.76 6.39 -7.36
CA LEU A 80 -27.31 6.34 -7.47
C LEU A 80 -26.70 7.68 -7.05
N HIS A 81 -26.06 7.70 -5.92
CA HIS A 81 -25.35 8.85 -5.36
C HIS A 81 -24.04 8.39 -4.70
N ILE A 82 -23.15 9.32 -4.52
CA ILE A 82 -21.89 9.11 -3.78
C ILE A 82 -21.97 9.91 -2.49
N ASP A 83 -21.83 9.21 -1.39
CA ASP A 83 -21.74 9.78 -0.07
C ASP A 83 -20.29 9.98 0.35
N MET A 84 -20.05 10.98 1.18
CA MET A 84 -18.82 11.15 1.95
C MET A 84 -19.15 11.04 3.42
N GLY A 85 -18.58 10.04 4.09
CA GLY A 85 -18.93 9.78 5.47
C GLY A 85 -17.89 8.99 6.23
N ILE A 86 -18.24 8.57 7.42
CA ILE A 86 -17.41 7.74 8.31
C ILE A 86 -18.19 6.48 8.65
N LEU A 87 -17.64 5.34 8.21
CA LEU A 87 -18.14 4.00 8.52
C LEU A 87 -17.32 3.41 9.67
N LEU A 88 -17.99 2.97 10.72
CA LEU A 88 -17.38 2.24 11.82
C LEU A 88 -17.94 0.81 11.86
N ASP A 89 -17.03 -0.13 11.72
CA ASP A 89 -17.22 -1.56 11.88
C ASP A 89 -15.94 -2.19 12.47
N PRO A 90 -15.88 -3.50 12.74
CA PRO A 90 -14.72 -4.10 13.40
C PRO A 90 -13.39 -3.83 12.70
N ILE A 91 -13.34 -3.94 11.34
CA ILE A 91 -12.08 -3.74 10.61
C ILE A 91 -11.69 -2.27 10.50
N SER A 92 -12.65 -1.34 10.37
CA SER A 92 -12.34 0.10 10.35
C SER A 92 -11.86 0.58 11.73
N ALA A 93 -12.51 0.15 12.82
CA ALA A 93 -12.10 0.47 14.18
C ALA A 93 -10.68 -0.05 14.50
N MET A 94 -10.37 -1.29 14.11
CA MET A 94 -9.03 -1.84 14.20
C MET A 94 -8.01 -1.00 13.41
N MET A 95 -8.33 -0.67 12.15
CA MET A 95 -7.41 0.09 11.30
C MET A 95 -7.16 1.52 11.78
N LEU A 96 -8.16 2.16 12.40
CA LEU A 96 -7.95 3.46 13.07
C LEU A 96 -6.87 3.37 14.15
N VAL A 97 -6.89 2.32 14.98
CA VAL A 97 -5.86 2.07 16.01
C VAL A 97 -4.50 1.82 15.36
N VAL A 98 -4.44 0.95 14.36
CA VAL A 98 -3.19 0.56 13.69
C VAL A 98 -2.52 1.78 13.03
N ILE A 99 -3.27 2.51 12.20
CA ILE A 99 -2.73 3.65 11.44
C ILE A 99 -2.30 4.76 12.37
N SER A 100 -3.13 5.14 13.35
CA SER A 100 -2.82 6.23 14.27
C SER A 100 -1.62 5.93 15.15
N THR A 101 -1.48 4.68 15.63
CA THR A 101 -0.34 4.25 16.45
C THR A 101 0.96 4.33 15.67
N VAL A 102 1.02 3.70 14.50
CA VAL A 102 2.25 3.69 13.69
C VAL A 102 2.60 5.09 13.22
N SER A 103 1.61 5.87 12.75
CA SER A 103 1.83 7.26 12.33
C SER A 103 2.37 8.13 13.47
N LEU A 104 1.84 8.00 14.69
CA LEU A 104 2.33 8.73 15.84
C LEU A 104 3.78 8.36 16.16
N MET A 105 4.10 7.06 16.18
CA MET A 105 5.49 6.61 16.42
C MET A 105 6.45 7.12 15.37
N VAL A 106 6.04 7.14 14.10
CA VAL A 106 6.84 7.70 12.99
C VAL A 106 7.02 9.21 13.15
N HIS A 107 6.00 9.98 13.56
CA HIS A 107 6.13 11.41 13.81
C HIS A 107 7.12 11.71 14.94
N ILE A 108 7.04 10.98 16.06
CA ILE A 108 7.98 11.12 17.19
C ILE A 108 9.41 10.76 16.73
N TYR A 109 9.59 9.65 16.04
CA TYR A 109 10.87 9.19 15.52
C TYR A 109 11.53 10.22 14.59
N SER A 110 10.72 10.84 13.74
CA SER A 110 11.18 11.80 12.73
C SER A 110 11.81 13.07 13.31
N PHE A 111 11.52 13.43 14.57
CA PHE A 111 12.22 14.52 15.25
C PHE A 111 13.73 14.30 15.36
N GLY A 112 14.13 13.06 15.62
CA GLY A 112 15.54 12.68 15.68
C GLY A 112 16.13 12.45 14.30
N TYR A 113 15.46 11.64 13.49
CA TYR A 113 15.97 11.17 12.20
C TYR A 113 16.11 12.30 11.16
N MET A 114 15.12 13.21 11.09
CA MET A 114 15.09 14.31 10.11
C MET A 114 15.73 15.59 10.65
N LYS A 115 16.41 15.53 11.79
CA LYS A 115 17.05 16.71 12.40
C LYS A 115 18.15 17.26 11.50
N GLY A 116 17.99 18.53 11.09
CA GLY A 116 18.95 19.21 10.21
C GLY A 116 18.69 19.02 8.72
N GLU A 117 17.73 18.18 8.32
CA GLU A 117 17.36 17.98 6.93
C GLU A 117 16.63 19.19 6.33
N VAL A 118 16.99 19.51 5.09
CA VAL A 118 16.33 20.57 4.32
C VAL A 118 14.90 20.16 3.98
N GLY A 119 13.93 21.01 4.30
CA GLY A 119 12.52 20.74 4.05
C GLY A 119 11.82 19.94 5.16
N PHE A 120 12.34 19.98 6.38
CA PHE A 120 11.75 19.35 7.56
C PHE A 120 10.25 19.66 7.72
N GLN A 121 9.83 20.91 7.52
CA GLN A 121 8.43 21.34 7.62
C GLN A 121 7.58 20.70 6.53
N ARG A 122 8.08 20.65 5.29
CA ARG A 122 7.43 20.00 4.15
C ARG A 122 7.27 18.50 4.40
N TYR A 123 8.26 17.87 5.02
CA TYR A 123 8.20 16.47 5.41
C TYR A 123 7.02 16.19 6.34
N TYR A 124 6.86 16.98 7.40
CA TYR A 124 5.74 16.82 8.34
C TYR A 124 4.37 17.14 7.70
N ALA A 125 4.32 18.09 6.77
CA ALA A 125 3.11 18.33 5.98
C ALA A 125 2.72 17.07 5.19
N PHE A 126 3.66 16.47 4.47
CA PHE A 126 3.38 15.28 3.67
C PHE A 126 3.03 14.06 4.52
N LEU A 127 3.65 13.88 5.69
CA LEU A 127 3.25 12.83 6.65
C LEU A 127 1.80 13.01 7.12
N SER A 128 1.40 14.24 7.45
CA SER A 128 0.03 14.54 7.88
C SER A 128 -0.98 14.27 6.77
N LEU A 129 -0.67 14.68 5.52
CA LEU A 129 -1.50 14.39 4.35
C LEU A 129 -1.65 12.88 4.12
N PHE A 130 -0.55 12.14 4.22
CA PHE A 130 -0.55 10.70 4.01
C PHE A 130 -1.39 9.97 5.07
N THR A 131 -1.28 10.38 6.33
CA THR A 131 -2.07 9.81 7.43
C THR A 131 -3.56 10.15 7.26
N PHE A 132 -3.90 11.39 6.89
CA PHE A 132 -5.27 11.78 6.53
C PHE A 132 -5.85 10.88 5.44
N SER A 133 -5.06 10.69 4.37
CA SER A 133 -5.49 9.89 3.22
C SER A 133 -5.79 8.44 3.61
N MET A 134 -4.94 7.86 4.45
CA MET A 134 -5.12 6.47 4.90
C MET A 134 -6.28 6.31 5.88
N LEU A 135 -6.45 7.26 6.82
CA LEU A 135 -7.59 7.25 7.74
C LEU A 135 -8.92 7.39 6.97
N GLY A 136 -8.99 8.31 5.98
CA GLY A 136 -10.16 8.48 5.15
C GLY A 136 -10.49 7.24 4.31
N LEU A 137 -9.47 6.51 3.84
CA LEU A 137 -9.64 5.26 3.11
C LEU A 137 -10.33 4.19 3.95
N VAL A 138 -9.88 4.00 5.20
CA VAL A 138 -10.38 2.90 6.04
C VAL A 138 -11.76 3.16 6.64
N VAL A 139 -12.18 4.43 6.77
CA VAL A 139 -13.52 4.78 7.25
C VAL A 139 -14.50 5.11 6.13
N ALA A 140 -14.15 4.87 4.88
CA ALA A 140 -15.02 5.13 3.73
C ALA A 140 -16.35 4.38 3.85
N THR A 141 -17.47 5.06 3.53
CA THR A 141 -18.83 4.49 3.57
C THR A 141 -19.17 3.71 2.32
N ASN A 142 -18.43 3.93 1.23
CA ASN A 142 -18.66 3.32 -0.07
C ASN A 142 -17.35 3.15 -0.84
N ILE A 143 -17.40 2.32 -1.90
CA ILE A 143 -16.21 1.99 -2.68
C ILE A 143 -15.66 3.19 -3.47
N PHE A 144 -16.50 4.14 -3.88
CA PHE A 144 -16.06 5.32 -4.61
C PHE A 144 -15.34 6.31 -3.68
N GLN A 145 -15.86 6.55 -2.47
CA GLN A 145 -15.15 7.32 -1.45
C GLN A 145 -13.79 6.67 -1.12
N MET A 146 -13.76 5.33 -0.97
CA MET A 146 -12.51 4.59 -0.79
C MET A 146 -11.54 4.87 -1.94
N TYR A 147 -12.01 4.89 -3.18
CA TYR A 147 -11.19 5.19 -4.35
C TYR A 147 -10.61 6.62 -4.33
N VAL A 148 -11.39 7.62 -3.93
CA VAL A 148 -10.89 9.00 -3.78
C VAL A 148 -9.71 9.07 -2.80
N PHE A 149 -9.86 8.45 -1.63
CA PHE A 149 -8.76 8.39 -0.65
C PHE A 149 -7.62 7.48 -1.09
N TRP A 150 -7.91 6.44 -1.86
CA TRP A 150 -6.91 5.57 -2.48
C TRP A 150 -5.98 6.34 -3.42
N GLU A 151 -6.55 7.21 -4.22
CA GLU A 151 -5.81 8.10 -5.10
C GLU A 151 -4.97 9.11 -4.31
N LEU A 152 -5.51 9.63 -3.23
CA LEU A 152 -4.81 10.58 -2.35
C LEU A 152 -3.63 9.91 -1.60
N VAL A 153 -3.77 8.64 -1.20
CA VAL A 153 -2.65 7.82 -0.70
C VAL A 153 -1.57 7.68 -1.76
N GLY A 154 -1.94 7.48 -3.03
CA GLY A 154 -0.99 7.43 -4.14
C GLY A 154 -0.20 8.72 -4.32
N VAL A 155 -0.88 9.86 -4.31
CA VAL A 155 -0.24 11.18 -4.44
C VAL A 155 0.67 11.50 -3.24
N SER A 156 0.17 11.28 -2.03
CA SER A 156 0.95 11.56 -0.83
C SER A 156 2.18 10.66 -0.70
N SER A 157 2.08 9.39 -1.11
CA SER A 157 3.24 8.49 -1.19
C SER A 157 4.26 8.93 -2.23
N TYR A 158 3.81 9.40 -3.40
CA TYR A 158 4.69 9.99 -4.43
C TYR A 158 5.52 11.16 -3.87
N LEU A 159 4.88 12.07 -3.12
CA LEU A 159 5.55 13.21 -2.50
C LEU A 159 6.56 12.78 -1.43
N LEU A 160 6.25 11.74 -0.67
CA LEU A 160 7.11 11.22 0.39
C LEU A 160 8.30 10.41 -0.17
N ILE A 161 8.10 9.55 -1.17
CA ILE A 161 9.17 8.79 -1.83
C ILE A 161 10.13 9.76 -2.54
N GLY A 162 9.57 10.76 -3.23
CA GLY A 162 10.31 11.82 -3.92
C GLY A 162 10.75 12.97 -3.02
N PHE A 163 10.80 12.79 -1.70
CA PHE A 163 11.17 13.87 -0.77
C PHE A 163 12.52 14.48 -1.10
N TYR A 164 13.51 13.66 -1.42
CA TYR A 164 14.83 14.09 -1.90
C TYR A 164 14.81 14.38 -3.41
N TYR A 165 13.96 15.31 -3.83
CA TYR A 165 13.71 15.65 -5.25
C TYR A 165 14.93 16.17 -6.02
N THR A 166 16.06 16.39 -5.37
CA THR A 166 17.34 16.73 -5.99
C THR A 166 18.14 15.50 -6.39
N LYS A 167 17.78 14.30 -5.87
CA LYS A 167 18.44 13.03 -6.20
C LYS A 167 17.73 12.36 -7.37
N PRO A 168 18.43 12.09 -8.49
CA PRO A 168 17.83 11.45 -9.67
C PRO A 168 17.17 10.10 -9.36
N GLU A 169 17.75 9.32 -8.44
CA GLU A 169 17.25 8.02 -8.00
C GLU A 169 15.88 8.16 -7.31
N ALA A 170 15.74 9.13 -6.41
CA ALA A 170 14.47 9.38 -5.71
C ALA A 170 13.38 9.89 -6.65
N ILE A 171 13.74 10.72 -7.64
CA ILE A 171 12.82 11.16 -8.71
C ILE A 171 12.36 9.95 -9.54
N ALA A 172 13.27 9.09 -9.95
CA ALA A 172 12.95 7.90 -10.74
C ALA A 172 12.06 6.92 -9.95
N ALA A 173 12.39 6.70 -8.67
CA ALA A 173 11.64 5.83 -7.76
C ALA A 173 10.21 6.33 -7.52
N SER A 174 10.03 7.62 -7.24
CA SER A 174 8.70 8.21 -7.01
C SER A 174 7.83 8.15 -8.26
N LYS A 175 8.39 8.48 -9.44
CA LYS A 175 7.69 8.35 -10.73
C LYS A 175 7.29 6.91 -11.01
N LYS A 176 8.20 5.94 -10.80
CA LYS A 176 7.92 4.51 -11.01
C LYS A 176 6.79 4.05 -10.09
N ALA A 177 6.85 4.37 -8.80
CA ALA A 177 5.82 4.04 -7.84
C ALA A 177 4.45 4.60 -8.26
N PHE A 178 4.41 5.88 -8.63
CA PHE A 178 3.17 6.54 -9.06
C PHE A 178 2.61 5.92 -10.35
N ILE A 179 3.40 5.71 -11.39
CA ILE A 179 2.94 5.19 -12.67
C ILE A 179 2.42 3.76 -12.53
N VAL A 180 3.17 2.87 -11.84
CA VAL A 180 2.77 1.47 -11.67
C VAL A 180 1.47 1.35 -10.88
N THR A 181 1.36 2.07 -9.75
CA THR A 181 0.13 2.05 -8.96
C THR A 181 -1.03 2.69 -9.69
N ARG A 182 -0.81 3.77 -10.44
CA ARG A 182 -1.85 4.45 -11.21
C ARG A 182 -2.38 3.59 -12.37
N PHE A 183 -1.52 2.83 -13.02
CA PHE A 183 -1.95 1.85 -14.03
C PHE A 183 -2.88 0.78 -13.42
N ALA A 184 -2.55 0.30 -12.23
CA ALA A 184 -3.40 -0.63 -11.50
C ALA A 184 -4.73 0.02 -11.05
N ASP A 185 -4.69 1.28 -10.63
CA ASP A 185 -5.85 2.06 -10.18
C ASP A 185 -6.86 2.28 -11.31
N LEU A 186 -6.43 2.30 -12.59
CA LEU A 186 -7.33 2.30 -13.74
C LEU A 186 -8.22 1.05 -13.76
N GLY A 187 -7.64 -0.12 -13.52
CA GLY A 187 -8.40 -1.37 -13.36
C GLY A 187 -9.41 -1.27 -12.21
N PHE A 188 -9.00 -0.71 -11.07
CA PHE A 188 -9.87 -0.47 -9.94
C PHE A 188 -11.06 0.42 -10.30
N LEU A 189 -10.81 1.56 -10.95
CA LEU A 189 -11.86 2.48 -11.38
C LEU A 189 -12.86 1.80 -12.33
N ILE A 190 -12.37 1.07 -13.34
CA ILE A 190 -13.25 0.34 -14.27
C ILE A 190 -14.11 -0.67 -13.50
N GLY A 191 -13.53 -1.41 -12.55
CA GLY A 191 -14.27 -2.32 -11.68
C GLY A 191 -15.36 -1.62 -10.87
N ILE A 192 -15.07 -0.44 -10.29
CA ILE A 192 -16.04 0.39 -9.56
C ILE A 192 -17.18 0.85 -10.47
N LEU A 193 -16.86 1.30 -11.69
CA LEU A 193 -17.88 1.77 -12.63
C LEU A 193 -18.81 0.63 -13.09
N ILE A 194 -18.26 -0.54 -13.37
CA ILE A 194 -19.04 -1.74 -13.67
C ILE A 194 -19.94 -2.09 -12.48
N TYR A 195 -19.38 -2.12 -11.27
CA TYR A 195 -20.12 -2.38 -10.05
C TYR A 195 -21.28 -1.38 -9.86
N GLY A 196 -20.98 -0.08 -9.92
CA GLY A 196 -21.97 0.98 -9.75
C GLY A 196 -23.11 0.93 -10.79
N TYR A 197 -22.76 0.60 -12.05
CA TYR A 197 -23.75 0.48 -13.12
C TYR A 197 -24.73 -0.68 -12.88
N TYR A 198 -24.23 -1.86 -12.53
CA TYR A 198 -25.09 -3.03 -12.32
C TYR A 198 -25.76 -3.05 -10.95
N MET A 199 -25.07 -2.60 -9.90
CA MET A 199 -25.64 -2.54 -8.54
C MET A 199 -26.50 -1.29 -8.29
N GLN A 200 -26.42 -0.26 -9.12
CA GLN A 200 -27.07 1.04 -8.91
C GLN A 200 -26.78 1.63 -7.52
N THR A 201 -25.63 1.30 -6.97
CA THR A 201 -25.12 1.80 -5.69
C THR A 201 -23.62 1.60 -5.62
N PHE A 202 -22.93 2.41 -4.81
CA PHE A 202 -21.50 2.25 -4.51
C PHE A 202 -21.24 1.69 -3.10
N THR A 203 -22.28 1.37 -2.35
CA THR A 203 -22.16 0.80 -0.99
C THR A 203 -21.50 -0.57 -1.03
N PHE A 204 -20.83 -0.96 0.06
CA PHE A 204 -20.16 -2.26 0.18
C PHE A 204 -21.16 -3.43 0.28
N ASN A 205 -22.40 -3.18 0.61
CA ASN A 205 -23.44 -4.17 0.83
C ASN A 205 -24.70 -3.85 0.02
N PRO A 206 -24.69 -4.08 -1.30
CA PRO A 206 -25.89 -3.89 -2.15
C PRO A 206 -26.95 -4.93 -1.82
N GLY A 207 -28.23 -4.63 -2.04
CA GLY A 207 -29.33 -5.55 -1.79
C GLY A 207 -29.22 -6.86 -2.58
N THR A 208 -29.68 -7.97 -2.00
CA THR A 208 -29.55 -9.33 -2.54
C THR A 208 -30.18 -9.51 -3.93
N GLU A 209 -31.28 -8.82 -4.24
CA GLU A 209 -31.95 -8.89 -5.56
C GLU A 209 -31.03 -8.43 -6.70
N ARG A 210 -30.29 -7.35 -6.50
CA ARG A 210 -29.36 -6.80 -7.50
C ARG A 210 -28.12 -7.68 -7.67
N LEU A 211 -27.66 -8.28 -6.59
CA LEU A 211 -26.53 -9.24 -6.61
C LEU A 211 -26.85 -10.46 -7.46
N MET A 212 -28.08 -10.98 -7.37
CA MET A 212 -28.50 -12.14 -8.18
C MET A 212 -28.58 -11.81 -9.67
N GLN A 213 -28.98 -10.60 -10.04
CA GLN A 213 -29.06 -10.17 -11.43
C GLN A 213 -27.68 -9.95 -12.07
N ALA A 214 -26.68 -9.55 -11.31
CA ALA A 214 -25.34 -9.24 -11.79
C ALA A 214 -24.32 -10.39 -11.65
N GLY A 215 -24.77 -11.61 -11.33
CA GLY A 215 -23.92 -12.75 -10.98
C GLY A 215 -22.78 -13.07 -11.96
N ILE A 216 -22.97 -12.87 -13.28
CA ILE A 216 -21.94 -13.11 -14.30
C ILE A 216 -20.91 -11.98 -14.36
N VAL A 217 -21.29 -10.74 -14.07
CA VAL A 217 -20.44 -9.55 -14.26
C VAL A 217 -19.66 -9.23 -12.98
N LEU A 218 -20.20 -9.57 -11.83
CA LEU A 218 -19.61 -9.24 -10.53
C LEU A 218 -18.20 -9.84 -10.33
N PRO A 219 -17.89 -11.10 -10.71
CA PRO A 219 -16.53 -11.62 -10.64
C PRO A 219 -15.50 -10.81 -11.44
N TRP A 220 -15.90 -10.29 -12.61
CA TRP A 220 -15.02 -9.41 -13.41
C TRP A 220 -14.80 -8.06 -12.75
N ALA A 221 -15.86 -7.44 -12.21
CA ALA A 221 -15.75 -6.18 -11.48
C ALA A 221 -14.81 -6.33 -10.26
N LEU A 222 -15.01 -7.37 -9.46
CA LEU A 222 -14.16 -7.67 -8.29
C LEU A 222 -12.72 -8.02 -8.69
N GLY A 223 -12.52 -8.74 -9.79
CA GLY A 223 -11.19 -9.05 -10.33
C GLY A 223 -10.45 -7.78 -10.78
N LEU A 224 -11.14 -6.85 -11.44
CA LEU A 224 -10.58 -5.56 -11.83
C LEU A 224 -10.27 -4.68 -10.59
N MET A 225 -11.13 -4.68 -9.58
CA MET A 225 -10.86 -4.01 -8.31
C MET A 225 -9.62 -4.61 -7.62
N PHE A 226 -9.46 -5.93 -7.66
CA PHE A 226 -8.28 -6.61 -7.12
C PHE A 226 -6.99 -6.19 -7.84
N ILE A 227 -7.01 -5.88 -9.15
CA ILE A 227 -5.83 -5.36 -9.85
C ILE A 227 -5.33 -4.07 -9.19
N GLY A 228 -6.24 -3.15 -8.83
CA GLY A 228 -5.89 -1.96 -8.05
C GLY A 228 -5.30 -2.31 -6.69
N GLY A 229 -5.93 -3.26 -5.98
CA GLY A 229 -5.41 -3.81 -4.72
C GLY A 229 -4.01 -4.42 -4.88
N ALA A 230 -3.78 -5.20 -5.94
CA ALA A 230 -2.50 -5.81 -6.27
C ALA A 230 -1.42 -4.75 -6.55
N GLY A 231 -1.77 -3.64 -7.19
CA GLY A 231 -0.85 -2.52 -7.44
C GLY A 231 -0.35 -1.87 -6.17
N LYS A 232 -1.24 -1.44 -5.27
CA LYS A 232 -0.86 -0.83 -3.98
C LYS A 232 -0.16 -1.81 -3.05
N SER A 233 -0.62 -3.05 -3.02
CA SER A 233 -0.04 -4.12 -2.18
C SER A 233 1.21 -4.77 -2.78
N ALA A 234 1.70 -4.25 -3.89
CA ALA A 234 2.90 -4.74 -4.57
C ALA A 234 2.88 -6.26 -4.83
N MET A 235 1.71 -6.78 -5.30
CA MET A 235 1.60 -8.17 -5.73
C MET A 235 2.28 -8.37 -7.08
N PHE A 236 2.80 -9.57 -7.32
CA PHE A 236 3.36 -9.92 -8.63
C PHE A 236 2.27 -9.83 -9.73
N PRO A 237 2.58 -9.24 -10.90
CA PRO A 237 3.85 -8.68 -11.35
C PRO A 237 4.03 -7.16 -11.09
N LEU A 238 3.14 -6.52 -10.33
CA LEU A 238 3.11 -5.06 -10.09
C LEU A 238 3.98 -4.62 -8.89
N HIS A 239 4.82 -5.51 -8.35
CA HIS A 239 5.65 -5.28 -7.16
C HIS A 239 6.88 -4.42 -7.39
N ILE A 240 7.26 -4.16 -8.64
CA ILE A 240 8.55 -3.58 -9.04
C ILE A 240 8.83 -2.17 -8.48
N TRP A 241 7.81 -1.46 -8.04
CA TRP A 241 7.95 -0.10 -7.48
C TRP A 241 8.40 -0.10 -6.02
N LEU A 242 8.03 -1.14 -5.24
CA LEU A 242 8.18 -1.14 -3.80
C LEU A 242 9.65 -1.15 -3.34
N PRO A 243 10.56 -1.98 -3.90
CA PRO A 243 11.97 -1.96 -3.54
C PRO A 243 12.68 -0.64 -3.89
N ASP A 244 12.24 0.05 -4.94
CA ASP A 244 12.81 1.33 -5.34
C ASP A 244 12.26 2.48 -4.50
N ALA A 245 11.05 2.34 -3.91
CA ALA A 245 10.51 3.30 -2.96
C ALA A 245 11.38 3.49 -1.70
N MET A 246 12.41 2.64 -1.50
CA MET A 246 13.42 2.76 -0.45
C MET A 246 14.32 4.00 -0.58
N GLU A 247 14.30 4.71 -1.69
CA GLU A 247 15.01 5.98 -1.88
C GLU A 247 14.44 7.13 -1.02
N GLY A 248 13.21 7.00 -0.54
CA GLY A 248 12.62 7.92 0.43
C GLY A 248 13.25 7.81 1.83
N PRO A 249 12.99 8.80 2.73
CA PRO A 249 13.44 8.76 4.11
C PRO A 249 12.96 7.48 4.84
N THR A 250 13.80 6.88 5.68
CA THR A 250 13.48 5.60 6.33
C THR A 250 12.20 5.61 7.18
N PRO A 251 11.85 6.70 7.93
CA PRO A 251 10.57 6.75 8.62
C PRO A 251 9.35 6.71 7.68
N VAL A 252 9.49 7.23 6.45
CA VAL A 252 8.47 7.08 5.40
C VAL A 252 8.33 5.63 4.99
N SER A 253 9.46 4.93 4.81
CA SER A 253 9.43 3.50 4.51
C SER A 253 8.73 2.71 5.62
N ALA A 254 8.98 3.04 6.89
CA ALA A 254 8.27 2.43 8.02
C ALA A 254 6.74 2.63 7.91
N LEU A 255 6.30 3.84 7.59
CA LEU A 255 4.87 4.17 7.49
C LEU A 255 4.21 3.46 6.30
N ILE A 256 4.79 3.56 5.09
CA ILE A 256 4.26 2.96 3.85
C ILE A 256 4.17 1.44 3.96
N HIS A 257 5.19 0.79 4.53
CA HIS A 257 5.34 -0.67 4.48
C HIS A 257 4.72 -1.40 5.68
N ALA A 258 4.44 -0.72 6.79
CA ALA A 258 3.92 -1.39 7.97
C ALA A 258 2.38 -1.39 8.03
N ALA A 259 1.76 -0.20 8.00
CA ALA A 259 0.38 -0.03 8.43
C ALA A 259 -0.54 0.65 7.40
N THR A 260 0.00 1.07 6.24
CA THR A 260 -0.74 1.98 5.38
C THR A 260 -0.82 1.51 3.92
N MET A 261 -0.09 2.12 2.99
CA MET A 261 -0.29 1.94 1.56
C MET A 261 -0.31 0.47 1.09
N VAL A 262 0.64 -0.34 1.56
CA VAL A 262 0.75 -1.73 1.10
C VAL A 262 -0.32 -2.65 1.66
N VAL A 263 -0.94 -2.31 2.79
CA VAL A 263 -2.05 -3.08 3.36
C VAL A 263 -3.42 -2.64 2.80
N ALA A 264 -3.47 -1.54 2.03
CA ALA A 264 -4.71 -1.04 1.45
C ALA A 264 -5.39 -2.07 0.52
N GLY A 265 -4.61 -2.84 -0.27
CA GLY A 265 -5.19 -3.90 -1.10
C GLY A 265 -5.71 -5.09 -0.31
N VAL A 266 -5.05 -5.45 0.80
CA VAL A 266 -5.56 -6.47 1.74
C VAL A 266 -6.87 -5.98 2.35
N TYR A 267 -6.90 -4.72 2.79
CA TYR A 267 -8.10 -4.10 3.33
C TYR A 267 -9.24 -4.02 2.32
N LEU A 268 -8.95 -3.72 1.03
CA LEU A 268 -9.94 -3.73 -0.04
C LEU A 268 -10.58 -5.11 -0.21
N VAL A 269 -9.77 -6.18 -0.28
CA VAL A 269 -10.30 -7.54 -0.41
C VAL A 269 -11.10 -7.93 0.83
N ALA A 270 -10.64 -7.56 2.04
CA ALA A 270 -11.37 -7.81 3.28
C ALA A 270 -12.68 -7.01 3.35
N ARG A 271 -12.70 -5.77 2.88
CA ARG A 271 -13.90 -4.91 2.84
C ARG A 271 -14.95 -5.46 1.87
N MET A 272 -14.52 -5.98 0.72
CA MET A 272 -15.39 -6.57 -0.29
C MET A 272 -15.58 -8.09 -0.10
N PHE A 273 -15.07 -8.66 0.99
CA PHE A 273 -15.05 -10.09 1.23
C PHE A 273 -16.42 -10.77 1.12
N PRO A 274 -17.52 -10.20 1.63
CA PRO A 274 -18.84 -10.82 1.47
C PRO A 274 -19.26 -11.02 0.01
N LEU A 275 -18.85 -10.10 -0.87
CA LEU A 275 -19.12 -10.21 -2.31
C LEU A 275 -18.20 -11.22 -3.00
N PHE A 276 -16.92 -11.28 -2.58
CA PHE A 276 -15.99 -12.30 -3.10
C PHE A 276 -16.45 -13.71 -2.75
N ILE A 277 -16.77 -13.97 -1.49
CA ILE A 277 -17.13 -15.31 -1.03
C ILE A 277 -18.48 -15.77 -1.58
N GLY A 278 -19.46 -14.85 -1.67
CA GLY A 278 -20.81 -15.18 -2.12
C GLY A 278 -20.97 -15.28 -3.64
N PHE A 279 -20.22 -14.49 -4.42
CA PHE A 279 -20.47 -14.33 -5.86
C PHE A 279 -19.24 -14.51 -6.75
N ALA A 280 -18.03 -14.48 -6.20
CA ALA A 280 -16.78 -14.59 -6.95
C ALA A 280 -15.73 -15.50 -6.28
N PRO A 281 -16.09 -16.72 -5.83
CA PRO A 281 -15.16 -17.59 -5.10
C PRO A 281 -13.93 -17.96 -5.94
N HIS A 282 -14.07 -18.15 -7.24
CA HIS A 282 -12.94 -18.43 -8.13
C HIS A 282 -11.96 -17.25 -8.22
N THR A 283 -12.49 -16.00 -8.23
CA THR A 283 -11.65 -14.81 -8.19
C THR A 283 -10.93 -14.69 -6.84
N LEU A 284 -11.61 -15.05 -5.74
CA LEU A 284 -11.00 -15.08 -4.42
C LEU A 284 -9.87 -16.13 -4.34
N HIS A 285 -10.05 -17.32 -4.89
CA HIS A 285 -8.99 -18.33 -4.97
C HIS A 285 -7.83 -17.91 -5.88
N LEU A 286 -8.09 -17.15 -6.95
CA LEU A 286 -7.02 -16.53 -7.75
C LEU A 286 -6.18 -15.56 -6.88
N VAL A 287 -6.80 -14.78 -6.00
CA VAL A 287 -6.09 -13.92 -5.03
C VAL A 287 -5.13 -14.75 -4.17
N ALA A 288 -5.56 -15.96 -3.70
CA ALA A 288 -4.68 -16.85 -2.94
C ALA A 288 -3.43 -17.27 -3.73
N TRP A 289 -3.60 -17.72 -4.96
CA TRP A 289 -2.47 -18.16 -5.78
C TRP A 289 -1.52 -17.02 -6.18
N VAL A 290 -2.06 -15.86 -6.50
CA VAL A 290 -1.25 -14.64 -6.72
C VAL A 290 -0.49 -14.27 -5.45
N GLY A 291 -1.12 -14.35 -4.29
CA GLY A 291 -0.50 -14.11 -2.98
C GLY A 291 0.63 -15.10 -2.70
N ALA A 292 0.40 -16.40 -2.88
CA ALA A 292 1.39 -17.44 -2.64
C ALA A 292 2.62 -17.30 -3.56
N PHE A 293 2.41 -17.08 -4.85
CA PHE A 293 3.49 -16.84 -5.80
C PHE A 293 4.29 -15.59 -5.43
N THR A 294 3.60 -14.50 -5.08
CA THR A 294 4.23 -13.25 -4.65
C THR A 294 5.07 -13.44 -3.40
N ALA A 295 4.54 -14.18 -2.40
CA ALA A 295 5.25 -14.46 -1.16
C ALA A 295 6.52 -15.28 -1.41
N PHE A 296 6.45 -16.31 -2.25
CA PHE A 296 7.60 -17.15 -2.62
C PHE A 296 8.66 -16.36 -3.39
N TYR A 297 8.25 -15.61 -4.42
CA TYR A 297 9.13 -14.75 -5.21
C TYR A 297 9.87 -13.76 -4.31
N ALA A 298 9.14 -13.04 -3.49
CA ALA A 298 9.71 -12.01 -2.62
C ALA A 298 10.67 -12.61 -1.56
N ALA A 299 10.33 -13.74 -0.96
CA ALA A 299 11.19 -14.45 -0.02
C ALA A 299 12.50 -14.92 -0.69
N SER A 300 12.41 -15.42 -1.93
CA SER A 300 13.59 -15.84 -2.72
C SER A 300 14.53 -14.67 -3.00
N VAL A 301 13.99 -13.52 -3.38
CA VAL A 301 14.78 -12.29 -3.61
C VAL A 301 15.38 -11.77 -2.30
N ALA A 302 14.61 -11.76 -1.20
CA ALA A 302 15.09 -11.30 0.11
C ALA A 302 16.31 -12.07 0.61
N CYS A 303 16.42 -13.36 0.29
CA CYS A 303 17.58 -14.19 0.64
C CYS A 303 18.90 -13.72 -0.03
N ALA A 304 18.82 -12.98 -1.14
CA ALA A 304 19.99 -12.58 -1.92
C ALA A 304 20.34 -11.07 -1.84
N GLN A 305 19.45 -10.22 -1.35
CA GLN A 305 19.69 -8.77 -1.28
C GLN A 305 20.77 -8.42 -0.23
N SER A 306 21.55 -7.36 -0.52
CA SER A 306 22.58 -6.81 0.37
C SER A 306 22.18 -5.53 1.09
N ASP A 307 21.21 -4.78 0.56
CA ASP A 307 20.69 -3.55 1.16
C ASP A 307 19.62 -3.87 2.23
N ILE A 308 19.82 -3.37 3.47
CA ILE A 308 18.92 -3.59 4.62
C ILE A 308 17.47 -3.19 4.30
N LYS A 309 17.26 -2.02 3.67
CA LYS A 309 15.92 -1.52 3.34
C LYS A 309 15.27 -2.38 2.26
N ARG A 310 16.03 -2.87 1.28
CA ARG A 310 15.51 -3.75 0.22
C ARG A 310 15.15 -5.13 0.76
N VAL A 311 15.94 -5.71 1.66
CA VAL A 311 15.56 -6.96 2.35
C VAL A 311 14.23 -6.79 3.07
N LEU A 312 14.05 -5.69 3.81
CA LEU A 312 12.81 -5.40 4.53
C LEU A 312 11.63 -5.12 3.57
N ALA A 313 11.87 -4.51 2.40
CA ALA A 313 10.85 -4.29 1.37
C ALA A 313 10.35 -5.63 0.80
N PHE A 314 11.25 -6.52 0.39
CA PHE A 314 10.86 -7.85 -0.09
C PHE A 314 10.23 -8.70 1.00
N SER A 315 10.68 -8.56 2.24
CA SER A 315 10.02 -9.15 3.39
C SER A 315 8.58 -8.63 3.56
N THR A 316 8.32 -7.34 3.29
CA THR A 316 6.96 -6.79 3.29
C THR A 316 6.10 -7.41 2.21
N ILE A 317 6.58 -7.46 0.95
CA ILE A 317 5.87 -8.09 -0.17
C ILE A 317 5.50 -9.54 0.18
N SER A 318 6.43 -10.29 0.78
CA SER A 318 6.18 -11.66 1.21
C SER A 318 5.07 -11.74 2.28
N GLN A 319 5.08 -10.89 3.31
CA GLN A 319 4.07 -10.91 4.38
C GLN A 319 2.69 -10.46 3.88
N ILE A 320 2.62 -9.48 2.98
CA ILE A 320 1.36 -9.12 2.33
C ILE A 320 0.83 -10.30 1.49
N GLY A 321 1.71 -11.05 0.83
CA GLY A 321 1.35 -12.31 0.17
C GLY A 321 0.68 -13.30 1.13
N PHE A 322 1.21 -13.48 2.36
CA PHE A 322 0.56 -14.30 3.40
C PHE A 322 -0.87 -13.84 3.72
N MET A 323 -1.07 -12.52 3.88
CA MET A 323 -2.41 -11.97 4.17
C MET A 323 -3.38 -12.21 3.01
N MET A 324 -2.93 -12.03 1.76
CA MET A 324 -3.74 -12.29 0.57
C MET A 324 -4.08 -13.77 0.41
N VAL A 325 -3.13 -14.66 0.71
CA VAL A 325 -3.39 -16.11 0.74
C VAL A 325 -4.46 -16.43 1.77
N ALA A 326 -4.34 -15.89 2.99
CA ALA A 326 -5.29 -16.15 4.06
C ALA A 326 -6.72 -15.76 3.68
N LEU A 327 -6.92 -14.58 3.07
CA LEU A 327 -8.22 -14.18 2.53
C LEU A 327 -8.68 -15.09 1.40
N GLY A 328 -7.76 -15.42 0.50
CA GLY A 328 -8.06 -16.15 -0.74
C GLY A 328 -8.37 -17.64 -0.56
N VAL A 329 -7.92 -18.26 0.53
CA VAL A 329 -8.21 -19.68 0.83
C VAL A 329 -9.55 -19.90 1.52
N CYS A 330 -10.27 -18.83 1.88
CA CYS A 330 -11.59 -18.96 2.49
C CYS A 330 -12.60 -19.58 1.52
N THR A 331 -13.41 -20.50 2.03
CA THR A 331 -14.51 -21.17 1.32
C THR A 331 -15.89 -20.79 1.87
N ALA A 332 -15.93 -20.20 3.08
CA ALA A 332 -17.14 -19.69 3.73
C ALA A 332 -16.82 -18.42 4.53
N ALA A 333 -17.85 -17.73 5.01
CA ALA A 333 -17.69 -16.59 5.92
C ALA A 333 -17.54 -17.04 7.38
N ASN A 334 -18.11 -18.20 7.74
CA ASN A 334 -18.02 -18.75 9.09
C ASN A 334 -16.60 -19.29 9.35
N PRO A 335 -15.88 -18.83 10.39
CA PRO A 335 -14.54 -19.33 10.73
C PRO A 335 -14.46 -20.86 10.94
N HIS A 336 -15.51 -21.48 11.47
CA HIS A 336 -15.57 -22.92 11.69
C HIS A 336 -15.80 -23.75 10.42
N GLU A 337 -16.29 -23.13 9.34
CA GLU A 337 -16.66 -23.78 8.08
C GLU A 337 -15.74 -23.39 6.91
N GLY A 338 -14.55 -22.86 7.19
CA GLY A 338 -13.57 -22.47 6.16
C GLY A 338 -13.38 -20.95 6.01
N GLY A 339 -13.89 -20.13 6.93
CA GLY A 339 -13.71 -18.67 6.96
C GLY A 339 -12.59 -18.18 7.88
N LEU A 340 -11.81 -19.09 8.47
CA LEU A 340 -10.72 -18.76 9.40
C LEU A 340 -9.72 -17.77 8.82
N GLY A 341 -9.42 -17.88 7.52
CA GLY A 341 -8.42 -17.06 6.85
C GLY A 341 -8.71 -15.56 6.88
N TYR A 342 -9.98 -15.15 6.95
CA TYR A 342 -10.33 -13.72 7.08
C TYR A 342 -9.82 -13.15 8.40
N MET A 343 -10.15 -13.78 9.51
CA MET A 343 -9.70 -13.38 10.85
C MET A 343 -8.18 -13.44 10.92
N ALA A 344 -7.57 -14.53 10.44
CA ALA A 344 -6.11 -14.72 10.41
C ALA A 344 -5.38 -13.63 9.62
N SER A 345 -5.92 -13.22 8.46
CA SER A 345 -5.38 -12.14 7.64
C SER A 345 -5.40 -10.81 8.37
N MET A 346 -6.53 -10.44 8.97
CA MET A 346 -6.69 -9.18 9.70
C MET A 346 -5.83 -9.17 10.99
N PHE A 347 -5.74 -10.30 11.68
CA PHE A 347 -4.86 -10.44 12.84
C PHE A 347 -3.39 -10.29 12.46
N HIS A 348 -2.99 -10.92 11.34
CA HIS A 348 -1.62 -10.77 10.85
C HIS A 348 -1.33 -9.36 10.37
N LEU A 349 -2.30 -8.67 9.77
CA LEU A 349 -2.18 -7.26 9.40
C LEU A 349 -1.90 -6.39 10.63
N PHE A 350 -2.64 -6.60 11.72
CA PHE A 350 -2.45 -5.89 12.99
C PHE A 350 -1.05 -6.11 13.57
N THR A 351 -0.63 -7.37 13.74
CA THR A 351 0.68 -7.72 14.29
C THR A 351 1.83 -7.29 13.36
N HIS A 352 1.66 -7.47 12.05
CA HIS A 352 2.61 -7.04 11.03
C HIS A 352 2.89 -5.55 11.09
N ALA A 353 1.87 -4.72 11.23
CA ALA A 353 2.04 -3.28 11.34
C ALA A 353 3.01 -2.90 12.46
N MET A 354 2.94 -3.58 13.61
CA MET A 354 3.78 -3.29 14.77
C MET A 354 5.23 -3.73 14.57
N PHE A 355 5.46 -5.01 14.28
CA PHE A 355 6.84 -5.50 14.14
C PHE A 355 7.51 -4.98 12.85
N LYS A 356 6.75 -4.64 11.80
CA LYS A 356 7.33 -4.12 10.57
C LYS A 356 7.75 -2.66 10.70
N ALA A 357 6.93 -1.83 11.36
CA ALA A 357 7.33 -0.49 11.73
C ALA A 357 8.60 -0.51 12.59
N LEU A 358 8.66 -1.40 13.57
CA LEU A 358 9.83 -1.61 14.43
C LEU A 358 11.09 -1.97 13.61
N LEU A 359 10.99 -2.89 12.65
CA LEU A 359 12.11 -3.27 11.78
C LEU A 359 12.63 -2.11 10.95
N PHE A 360 11.75 -1.35 10.31
CA PHE A 360 12.16 -0.20 9.49
C PHE A 360 12.72 0.95 10.33
N LEU A 361 12.12 1.27 11.47
CA LEU A 361 12.66 2.29 12.37
C LEU A 361 14.00 1.86 12.97
N GLY A 362 14.14 0.56 13.32
CA GLY A 362 15.43 -0.01 13.74
C GLY A 362 16.49 0.06 12.64
N ALA A 363 16.12 -0.27 11.39
CA ALA A 363 17.00 -0.10 10.25
C ALA A 363 17.41 1.37 10.06
N GLY A 364 16.49 2.32 10.30
CA GLY A 364 16.81 3.74 10.27
C GLY A 364 17.83 4.16 11.33
N CYS A 365 17.75 3.63 12.55
CA CYS A 365 18.78 3.85 13.58
C CYS A 365 20.14 3.33 13.15
N ILE A 366 20.18 2.12 12.55
CA ILE A 366 21.42 1.50 12.06
C ILE A 366 22.03 2.33 10.93
N ILE A 367 21.22 2.69 9.93
CA ILE A 367 21.67 3.51 8.80
C ILE A 367 22.18 4.87 9.27
N HIS A 368 21.51 5.48 10.24
CA HIS A 368 21.93 6.77 10.82
C HIS A 368 23.27 6.68 11.55
N ALA A 369 23.57 5.54 12.18
CA ALA A 369 24.84 5.31 12.87
C ALA A 369 25.98 4.93 11.93
N VAL A 370 25.71 4.22 10.82
CA VAL A 370 26.74 3.68 9.89
C VAL A 370 26.86 4.51 8.60
N HIS A 371 25.86 5.37 8.30
CA HIS A 371 25.76 6.15 7.06
C HIS A 371 25.77 5.34 5.76
N SER A 372 25.34 4.08 5.83
CA SER A 372 25.23 3.17 4.67
C SER A 372 24.03 2.24 4.80
N ASN A 373 23.42 1.88 3.66
CA ASN A 373 22.35 0.89 3.59
C ASN A 373 22.89 -0.54 3.40
N GLU A 374 24.16 -0.71 2.98
CA GLU A 374 24.73 -2.01 2.63
C GLU A 374 25.16 -2.79 3.89
N MET A 375 24.68 -4.03 4.00
CA MET A 375 24.99 -4.88 5.16
C MET A 375 26.47 -5.22 5.29
N GLU A 376 27.23 -5.17 4.19
CA GLU A 376 28.68 -5.43 4.17
C GLU A 376 29.47 -4.35 4.95
N THR A 377 28.91 -3.16 5.07
CA THR A 377 29.49 -2.05 5.85
C THR A 377 29.13 -2.11 7.33
N MET A 378 28.19 -2.98 7.70
CA MET A 378 27.72 -3.21 9.06
C MET A 378 28.51 -4.36 9.69
N GLY A 379 28.17 -4.75 10.89
CA GLY A 379 28.76 -5.87 11.63
C GLY A 379 29.16 -5.47 13.04
N GLY A 380 28.99 -6.39 13.99
CA GLY A 380 29.37 -6.16 15.39
C GLY A 380 28.59 -5.06 16.13
N LEU A 381 27.51 -4.51 15.55
CA LEU A 381 26.81 -3.33 16.07
C LEU A 381 26.09 -3.55 17.40
N ARG A 382 25.90 -4.81 17.85
CA ARG A 382 25.27 -5.13 19.14
C ARG A 382 25.92 -4.45 20.35
N LYS A 383 27.22 -4.17 20.29
CA LYS A 383 27.98 -3.53 21.38
C LYS A 383 27.72 -2.04 21.50
N TYR A 384 27.44 -1.40 20.37
CA TYR A 384 27.30 0.05 20.25
C TYR A 384 25.85 0.51 20.33
N MET A 385 24.89 -0.35 19.96
CA MET A 385 23.47 -0.04 19.84
C MET A 385 22.61 -1.09 20.57
N PRO A 386 22.69 -1.20 21.92
CA PRO A 386 22.03 -2.27 22.66
C PRO A 386 20.50 -2.18 22.61
N ILE A 387 19.90 -0.99 22.64
CA ILE A 387 18.42 -0.82 22.58
C ILE A 387 17.93 -1.20 21.20
N THR A 388 18.57 -0.65 20.15
CA THR A 388 18.25 -0.98 18.75
C THR A 388 18.43 -2.48 18.50
N HIS A 389 19.49 -3.10 19.02
CA HIS A 389 19.76 -4.52 18.87
C HIS A 389 18.64 -5.40 19.47
N ILE A 390 18.25 -5.15 20.72
CA ILE A 390 17.24 -5.98 21.41
C ILE A 390 15.86 -5.79 20.75
N THR A 391 15.47 -4.57 20.44
CA THR A 391 14.18 -4.28 19.81
C THR A 391 14.10 -4.86 18.40
N PHE A 392 15.19 -4.81 17.62
CA PHE A 392 15.27 -5.44 16.32
C PHE A 392 15.19 -6.98 16.40
N LEU A 393 15.84 -7.58 17.40
CA LEU A 393 15.75 -9.03 17.65
C LEU A 393 14.32 -9.47 17.96
N ILE A 394 13.61 -8.71 18.81
CA ILE A 394 12.19 -8.97 19.14
C ILE A 394 11.35 -8.99 17.84
N ALA A 395 11.57 -8.02 16.96
CA ALA A 395 10.86 -7.97 15.69
C ALA A 395 11.24 -9.12 14.74
N CYS A 396 12.52 -9.53 14.71
CA CYS A 396 12.98 -10.70 13.94
C CYS A 396 12.34 -12.00 14.43
N LEU A 397 12.23 -12.19 15.74
CA LEU A 397 11.58 -13.35 16.35
C LEU A 397 10.07 -13.35 16.05
N ALA A 398 9.42 -12.18 16.12
CA ALA A 398 8.02 -12.04 15.81
C ALA A 398 7.71 -12.39 14.34
N ILE A 399 8.43 -11.82 13.39
CA ILE A 399 8.20 -12.09 11.96
C ILE A 399 8.61 -13.53 11.57
N ALA A 400 9.57 -14.15 12.26
CA ALA A 400 9.93 -15.55 12.09
C ALA A 400 8.84 -16.52 12.60
N GLY A 401 7.92 -16.04 13.43
CA GLY A 401 6.85 -16.87 13.99
C GLY A 401 7.33 -17.71 15.18
N ILE A 402 8.16 -17.15 16.04
CA ILE A 402 8.65 -17.80 17.27
C ILE A 402 7.77 -17.37 18.45
N PRO A 403 7.22 -18.33 19.24
CA PRO A 403 6.50 -17.98 20.46
C PRO A 403 7.45 -17.36 21.51
N PRO A 404 6.99 -16.44 22.37
CA PRO A 404 5.61 -15.98 22.57
C PRO A 404 5.24 -14.70 21.78
N PHE A 405 5.99 -14.34 20.75
CA PHE A 405 5.78 -13.09 20.02
C PHE A 405 4.54 -13.11 19.14
N SER A 406 3.94 -11.93 18.93
CA SER A 406 2.64 -11.77 18.25
C SER A 406 2.56 -12.37 16.85
N GLY A 407 3.66 -12.32 16.11
CA GLY A 407 3.71 -12.89 14.76
C GLY A 407 3.55 -14.41 14.70
N PHE A 408 3.86 -15.13 15.79
CA PHE A 408 3.60 -16.56 15.89
C PHE A 408 2.10 -16.84 15.83
N PHE A 409 1.32 -16.25 16.72
CA PHE A 409 -0.13 -16.50 16.80
C PHE A 409 -0.85 -16.18 15.49
N SER A 410 -0.57 -15.02 14.91
CA SER A 410 -1.23 -14.61 13.66
C SER A 410 -0.81 -15.44 12.44
N LYS A 411 0.45 -15.87 12.37
CA LYS A 411 0.95 -16.69 11.26
C LYS A 411 0.48 -18.15 11.36
N ASP A 412 0.37 -18.67 12.57
CA ASP A 412 -0.14 -20.02 12.82
C ASP A 412 -1.58 -20.17 12.34
N GLU A 413 -2.43 -19.19 12.62
CA GLU A 413 -3.81 -19.15 12.11
C GLU A 413 -3.87 -19.09 10.57
N ILE A 414 -2.95 -18.36 9.91
CA ILE A 414 -2.85 -18.35 8.44
C ILE A 414 -2.47 -19.73 7.92
N LEU A 415 -1.48 -20.38 8.52
CA LEU A 415 -1.05 -21.71 8.11
C LEU A 415 -2.16 -22.75 8.33
N THR A 416 -2.87 -22.68 9.45
CA THR A 416 -4.02 -23.52 9.75
C THR A 416 -5.10 -23.36 8.67
N ALA A 417 -5.47 -22.14 8.31
CA ALA A 417 -6.41 -21.88 7.21
C ALA A 417 -5.92 -22.44 5.86
N CYS A 418 -4.61 -22.33 5.58
CA CYS A 418 -4.02 -22.88 4.36
C CYS A 418 -4.07 -24.41 4.32
N PHE A 419 -3.79 -25.08 5.44
CA PHE A 419 -3.89 -26.56 5.53
C PHE A 419 -5.33 -27.05 5.46
N GLN A 420 -6.29 -26.31 6.03
CA GLN A 420 -7.72 -26.61 5.91
C GLN A 420 -8.20 -26.52 4.45
N TYR A 421 -7.72 -25.54 3.70
CA TYR A 421 -8.05 -25.40 2.28
C TYR A 421 -7.41 -26.49 1.42
N SER A 422 -6.11 -26.71 1.56
CA SER A 422 -5.36 -27.71 0.80
C SER A 422 -4.01 -28.00 1.46
N PRO A 423 -3.61 -29.28 1.61
CA PRO A 423 -2.27 -29.64 2.08
C PRO A 423 -1.16 -29.00 1.24
N VAL A 424 -1.37 -28.90 -0.08
CA VAL A 424 -0.38 -28.29 -1.00
C VAL A 424 -0.16 -26.81 -0.65
N MET A 425 -1.23 -26.05 -0.46
CA MET A 425 -1.15 -24.63 -0.07
C MET A 425 -0.50 -24.50 1.31
N GLY A 426 -0.87 -25.35 2.27
CA GLY A 426 -0.29 -25.37 3.61
C GLY A 426 1.24 -25.56 3.57
N TRP A 427 1.73 -26.55 2.82
CA TRP A 427 3.17 -26.80 2.70
C TRP A 427 3.91 -25.70 1.95
N ILE A 428 3.34 -25.15 0.88
CA ILE A 428 3.93 -24.00 0.18
C ILE A 428 4.13 -22.85 1.16
N MET A 429 3.11 -22.49 1.93
CA MET A 429 3.18 -21.37 2.87
C MET A 429 4.08 -21.67 4.06
N ALA A 430 4.14 -22.90 4.55
CA ALA A 430 5.06 -23.33 5.60
C ALA A 430 6.54 -23.20 5.16
N ILE A 431 6.87 -23.60 3.93
CA ILE A 431 8.22 -23.43 3.36
C ILE A 431 8.57 -21.94 3.27
N ILE A 432 7.66 -21.10 2.80
CA ILE A 432 7.88 -19.64 2.70
C ILE A 432 8.05 -19.03 4.10
N ALA A 433 7.34 -19.53 5.11
CA ALA A 433 7.54 -19.12 6.50
C ALA A 433 8.95 -19.44 6.99
N GLY A 434 9.50 -20.63 6.65
CA GLY A 434 10.89 -20.99 6.90
C GLY A 434 11.88 -20.07 6.19
N MET A 435 11.63 -19.75 4.91
CA MET A 435 12.45 -18.78 4.17
C MET A 435 12.42 -17.40 4.85
N THR A 436 11.27 -17.00 5.40
CA THR A 436 11.16 -15.75 6.16
C THR A 436 12.06 -15.74 7.38
N ALA A 437 12.05 -16.80 8.17
CA ALA A 437 12.94 -16.94 9.33
C ALA A 437 14.41 -16.90 8.91
N PHE A 438 14.77 -17.59 7.81
CA PHE A 438 16.13 -17.63 7.30
C PHE A 438 16.66 -16.25 6.89
N TYR A 439 15.97 -15.51 6.00
CA TYR A 439 16.49 -14.23 5.53
C TYR A 439 16.45 -13.14 6.60
N MET A 440 15.52 -13.18 7.55
CA MET A 440 15.47 -12.23 8.65
C MET A 440 16.63 -12.45 9.63
N PHE A 441 16.98 -13.70 9.94
CA PHE A 441 18.13 -13.99 10.78
C PHE A 441 19.46 -13.84 10.04
N ARG A 442 19.51 -14.06 8.72
CA ARG A 442 20.64 -13.62 7.89
C ARG A 442 20.87 -12.12 8.05
N LEU A 443 19.83 -11.30 7.87
CA LEU A 443 19.89 -9.85 8.06
C LEU A 443 20.39 -9.50 9.47
N TYR A 444 19.81 -10.10 10.50
CA TYR A 444 20.17 -9.86 11.89
C TYR A 444 21.64 -10.18 12.19
N TYR A 445 22.13 -11.33 11.74
CA TYR A 445 23.52 -11.74 11.97
C TYR A 445 24.53 -10.87 11.20
N CYS A 446 24.24 -10.52 9.97
CA CYS A 446 25.11 -9.64 9.19
C CYS A 446 25.28 -8.26 9.84
N ILE A 447 24.24 -7.74 10.49
CA ILE A 447 24.25 -6.40 11.11
C ILE A 447 24.88 -6.42 12.51
N PHE A 448 24.40 -7.32 13.37
CA PHE A 448 24.73 -7.25 14.79
C PHE A 448 25.88 -8.16 15.21
N TRP A 449 26.20 -9.21 14.44
CA TRP A 449 27.22 -10.20 14.77
C TRP A 449 28.41 -10.19 13.82
N GLY A 450 28.28 -10.19 12.56
CA GLY A 450 29.30 -10.30 11.52
C GLY A 450 30.62 -9.57 11.79
N LYS A 451 31.49 -9.52 10.82
CA LYS A 451 32.80 -8.86 10.92
C LYS A 451 32.65 -7.35 11.07
N GLU A 452 33.17 -6.80 12.13
CA GLU A 452 33.19 -5.36 12.37
C GLU A 452 34.04 -4.63 11.32
N ASN A 453 33.48 -3.59 10.69
CA ASN A 453 34.21 -2.75 9.74
C ASN A 453 35.02 -1.69 10.51
N LYS A 454 36.22 -2.05 10.94
CA LYS A 454 37.09 -1.18 11.76
C LYS A 454 37.51 0.10 11.05
N GLU A 455 37.62 0.09 9.72
CA GLU A 455 38.02 1.28 8.95
C GLU A 455 36.90 2.34 8.99
N LEU A 456 35.65 1.91 8.79
CA LEU A 456 34.49 2.81 8.87
C LEU A 456 34.26 3.29 10.30
N HIS A 457 34.42 2.41 11.30
CA HIS A 457 34.26 2.74 12.71
C HIS A 457 35.36 3.65 13.25
N ALA A 458 36.55 3.67 12.63
CA ALA A 458 37.62 4.62 12.98
C ALA A 458 37.28 6.07 12.59
N HIS A 459 36.49 6.26 11.52
CA HIS A 459 36.05 7.60 11.09
C HIS A 459 34.74 8.04 11.76
N HIS A 460 33.81 7.11 11.99
CA HIS A 460 32.53 7.34 12.66
C HIS A 460 32.23 6.19 13.63
N MET A 461 32.45 6.41 14.91
CA MET A 461 32.10 5.42 15.93
C MET A 461 30.57 5.29 16.02
N PRO A 462 29.99 4.10 15.74
CA PRO A 462 28.56 3.89 15.88
C PRO A 462 28.14 4.15 17.34
N HIS A 463 27.00 4.77 17.53
CA HIS A 463 26.43 5.06 18.84
C HIS A 463 24.92 4.86 18.83
N GLU A 464 24.33 4.65 20.01
CA GLU A 464 22.89 4.50 20.14
C GLU A 464 22.17 5.79 19.73
N SER A 465 21.03 5.62 19.13
CA SER A 465 20.19 6.74 18.66
C SER A 465 19.56 7.51 19.85
N PRO A 466 19.21 8.81 19.67
CA PRO A 466 18.59 9.60 20.72
C PRO A 466 17.22 9.05 21.16
N LEU A 467 16.76 9.46 22.35
CA LEU A 467 15.51 8.97 22.94
C LEU A 467 14.29 9.16 22.02
N THR A 468 14.24 10.23 21.23
CA THR A 468 13.17 10.47 20.26
C THR A 468 13.07 9.36 19.20
N MET A 469 14.16 8.65 18.94
CA MET A 469 14.20 7.51 18.00
C MET A 469 14.05 6.17 18.76
N THR A 470 14.68 6.00 19.93
CA THR A 470 14.63 4.74 20.68
C THR A 470 13.32 4.52 21.41
N PHE A 471 12.61 5.57 21.84
CA PHE A 471 11.29 5.44 22.47
C PHE A 471 10.27 4.75 21.57
N PRO A 472 10.08 5.15 20.28
CA PRO A 472 9.22 4.41 19.36
C PRO A 472 9.61 2.94 19.18
N LEU A 473 10.91 2.63 19.16
CA LEU A 473 11.38 1.24 19.09
C LEU A 473 10.95 0.43 20.30
N MET A 474 11.16 0.96 21.51
CA MET A 474 10.77 0.28 22.75
C MET A 474 9.25 0.10 22.85
N PHE A 475 8.48 1.13 22.49
CA PHE A 475 7.02 1.06 22.48
C PHE A 475 6.51 -0.02 21.51
N LEU A 476 6.96 0.00 20.27
CA LEU A 476 6.57 -0.98 19.26
C LEU A 476 7.04 -2.40 19.62
N ALA A 477 8.21 -2.55 20.26
CA ALA A 477 8.68 -3.83 20.75
C ALA A 477 7.77 -4.40 21.85
N LEU A 478 7.34 -3.56 22.79
CA LEU A 478 6.38 -3.95 23.81
C LEU A 478 5.05 -4.41 23.20
N VAL A 479 4.50 -3.62 22.27
CA VAL A 479 3.27 -3.99 21.56
C VAL A 479 3.46 -5.30 20.78
N THR A 480 4.60 -5.48 20.10
CA THR A 480 4.93 -6.72 19.37
C THR A 480 4.96 -7.96 20.28
N ILE A 481 5.35 -7.83 21.54
CA ILE A 481 5.30 -8.93 22.51
C ILE A 481 3.86 -9.22 22.94
N VAL A 482 3.08 -8.18 23.26
CA VAL A 482 1.78 -8.31 23.92
C VAL A 482 0.63 -8.57 22.94
N ALA A 483 0.72 -8.04 21.71
CA ALA A 483 -0.38 -8.07 20.74
C ALA A 483 -0.86 -9.48 20.35
N GLY A 484 -0.01 -10.49 20.49
CA GLY A 484 -0.36 -11.89 20.23
C GLY A 484 -1.37 -12.49 21.21
N PHE A 485 -1.49 -11.92 22.39
CA PHE A 485 -2.40 -12.38 23.45
C PHE A 485 -3.78 -11.72 23.40
N ILE A 486 -4.00 -10.80 22.46
CA ILE A 486 -5.33 -10.21 22.24
C ILE A 486 -6.24 -11.30 21.65
N PRO A 487 -7.44 -11.53 22.24
CA PRO A 487 -8.41 -12.48 21.69
C PRO A 487 -9.06 -11.90 20.42
N PHE A 488 -8.26 -11.84 19.34
CA PHE A 488 -8.58 -11.10 18.12
C PHE A 488 -9.85 -11.59 17.43
N GLY A 489 -10.09 -12.91 17.43
CA GLY A 489 -11.28 -13.53 16.87
C GLY A 489 -12.60 -13.11 17.55
N HIS A 490 -12.54 -12.59 18.79
CA HIS A 490 -13.73 -12.03 19.44
C HIS A 490 -14.14 -10.67 18.86
N PHE A 491 -13.22 -9.98 18.21
CA PHE A 491 -13.44 -8.63 17.68
C PHE A 491 -13.63 -8.60 16.17
N VAL A 492 -12.94 -9.49 15.45
CA VAL A 492 -12.90 -9.47 13.98
C VAL A 492 -13.11 -10.86 13.40
N SER A 493 -14.23 -11.05 12.71
CA SER A 493 -14.55 -12.22 11.90
C SER A 493 -15.38 -11.81 10.69
N ALA A 494 -15.41 -12.64 9.64
CA ALA A 494 -16.11 -12.30 8.40
C ALA A 494 -17.64 -12.31 8.55
N ASN A 495 -18.18 -13.19 9.39
CA ASN A 495 -19.61 -13.28 9.70
C ASN A 495 -20.02 -12.44 10.93
N GLY A 496 -19.06 -11.77 11.60
CA GLY A 496 -19.30 -10.99 12.80
C GLY A 496 -19.44 -11.78 14.11
N GLU A 497 -19.45 -13.12 14.05
CA GLU A 497 -19.51 -13.97 15.24
C GLU A 497 -18.17 -14.01 15.98
N SER A 498 -18.24 -14.19 17.30
CA SER A 498 -17.05 -14.35 18.13
C SER A 498 -16.41 -15.71 17.90
N TYR A 499 -15.11 -15.72 17.69
CA TYR A 499 -14.31 -16.93 17.47
C TYR A 499 -13.18 -17.03 18.48
N ASP A 500 -13.12 -18.16 19.20
CA ASP A 500 -12.00 -18.49 20.07
C ASP A 500 -10.84 -19.05 19.24
N ILE A 501 -9.67 -18.45 19.36
CA ILE A 501 -8.47 -18.91 18.67
C ILE A 501 -8.00 -20.22 19.33
N HIS A 502 -8.06 -21.31 18.58
CA HIS A 502 -7.57 -22.62 19.01
C HIS A 502 -6.33 -23.00 18.22
N LEU A 503 -5.16 -23.03 18.88
CA LEU A 503 -3.92 -23.48 18.26
C LEU A 503 -4.04 -24.97 17.83
N ASP A 504 -3.84 -25.23 16.55
CA ASP A 504 -3.60 -26.59 16.07
C ASP A 504 -2.13 -26.95 16.36
N TRP A 505 -1.94 -27.78 17.40
CA TRP A 505 -0.60 -28.16 17.85
C TRP A 505 0.23 -28.88 16.78
N THR A 506 -0.41 -29.51 15.77
CA THR A 506 0.28 -30.15 14.65
C THR A 506 0.87 -29.08 13.72
N VAL A 507 0.06 -28.08 13.37
CA VAL A 507 0.49 -26.97 12.52
C VAL A 507 1.51 -26.10 13.27
N ALA A 508 1.21 -25.73 14.52
CA ALA A 508 2.08 -24.91 15.36
C ALA A 508 3.45 -25.59 15.58
N GLY A 509 3.46 -26.87 15.93
CA GLY A 509 4.71 -27.64 16.11
C GLY A 509 5.54 -27.71 14.84
N THR A 510 4.89 -27.93 13.70
CA THR A 510 5.54 -27.97 12.38
C THR A 510 6.11 -26.59 12.02
N SER A 511 5.36 -25.54 12.22
CA SER A 511 5.76 -24.15 11.96
C SER A 511 6.97 -23.74 12.81
N ILE A 512 6.93 -24.03 14.12
CA ILE A 512 8.07 -23.77 15.03
C ILE A 512 9.29 -24.57 14.60
N ALA A 513 9.14 -25.85 14.29
CA ALA A 513 10.25 -26.69 13.87
C ALA A 513 10.94 -26.14 12.60
N ILE A 514 10.17 -25.77 11.59
CA ILE A 514 10.67 -25.18 10.34
C ILE A 514 11.38 -23.84 10.63
N ALA A 515 10.80 -22.97 11.46
CA ALA A 515 11.40 -21.70 11.83
C ALA A 515 12.73 -21.89 12.58
N VAL A 516 12.79 -22.79 13.56
CA VAL A 516 14.00 -23.10 14.35
C VAL A 516 15.10 -23.68 13.44
N ILE A 517 14.77 -24.61 12.55
CA ILE A 517 15.72 -25.17 11.58
C ILE A 517 16.27 -24.06 10.68
N ALA A 518 15.41 -23.17 10.17
CA ALA A 518 15.81 -22.06 9.32
C ALA A 518 16.71 -21.06 10.06
N ILE A 519 16.40 -20.75 11.33
CA ILE A 519 17.23 -19.89 12.19
C ILE A 519 18.58 -20.58 12.47
N ALA A 520 18.59 -21.86 12.80
CA ALA A 520 19.82 -22.61 13.04
C ALA A 520 20.73 -22.62 11.80
N LEU A 521 20.12 -22.79 10.60
CA LEU A 521 20.85 -22.71 9.33
C LEU A 521 21.42 -21.31 9.10
N ALA A 522 20.63 -20.25 9.32
CA ALA A 522 21.12 -18.87 9.21
C ALA A 522 22.24 -18.59 10.23
N THR A 523 22.12 -19.09 11.47
CA THR A 523 23.14 -18.96 12.50
C THR A 523 24.45 -19.62 12.07
N TRP A 524 24.36 -20.86 11.57
CA TRP A 524 25.52 -21.60 11.10
C TRP A 524 26.24 -20.89 9.95
N MET A 525 25.49 -20.28 9.02
CA MET A 525 26.04 -19.63 7.83
C MET A 525 26.57 -18.22 8.10
N TYR A 526 25.92 -17.42 8.95
CA TYR A 526 26.13 -15.97 9.03
C TYR A 526 26.54 -15.43 10.41
N ALA A 527 26.48 -16.21 11.49
CA ALA A 527 26.82 -15.71 12.81
C ALA A 527 28.33 -15.51 13.05
N ARG A 528 29.18 -16.08 12.20
CA ARG A 528 30.65 -15.98 12.29
C ARG A 528 31.18 -14.81 11.47
N GLU A 529 32.34 -14.28 11.85
CA GLU A 529 33.05 -13.22 11.11
C GLU A 529 33.41 -13.60 9.67
N GLN A 530 33.79 -14.86 9.46
CA GLN A 530 34.00 -15.45 8.13
C GLN A 530 32.81 -16.31 7.78
N GLN A 531 32.30 -16.17 6.58
CA GLN A 531 31.07 -16.82 6.10
C GLN A 531 31.37 -17.83 4.95
N PRO A 532 32.28 -18.78 5.13
CA PRO A 532 32.81 -19.63 4.03
C PRO A 532 31.70 -20.45 3.36
N VAL A 533 30.69 -20.85 4.09
CA VAL A 533 29.57 -21.64 3.56
C VAL A 533 28.67 -20.78 2.64
N ALA A 534 28.40 -19.56 3.04
CA ALA A 534 27.60 -18.62 2.25
C ALA A 534 28.32 -18.27 0.94
N ASP A 535 29.64 -17.98 1.01
CA ASP A 535 30.48 -17.66 -0.15
C ASP A 535 30.61 -18.85 -1.11
N MET A 536 30.80 -20.06 -0.58
CA MET A 536 30.83 -21.28 -1.37
C MET A 536 29.51 -21.52 -2.11
N LEU A 537 28.37 -21.38 -1.43
CA LEU A 537 27.06 -21.57 -2.05
C LEU A 537 26.75 -20.48 -3.10
N ALA A 538 27.10 -19.22 -2.82
CA ALA A 538 26.95 -18.13 -3.76
C ALA A 538 27.80 -18.36 -5.04
N THR A 539 28.99 -18.91 -4.90
CA THR A 539 29.87 -19.25 -6.04
C THR A 539 29.34 -20.45 -6.80
N ARG A 540 28.96 -21.53 -6.10
CA ARG A 540 28.47 -22.78 -6.72
C ARG A 540 27.14 -22.58 -7.48
N PHE A 541 26.25 -21.78 -6.94
CA PHE A 541 24.95 -21.44 -7.53
C PHE A 541 24.93 -20.01 -8.08
N SER A 542 26.02 -19.53 -8.64
CA SER A 542 26.22 -18.13 -9.06
C SER A 542 25.13 -17.61 -10.00
N THR A 543 24.62 -18.43 -10.91
CA THR A 543 23.54 -18.05 -11.84
C THR A 543 22.25 -17.79 -11.10
N LEU A 544 21.85 -18.68 -10.19
CA LEU A 544 20.64 -18.53 -9.39
C LEU A 544 20.76 -17.36 -8.41
N HIS A 545 21.90 -17.25 -7.73
CA HIS A 545 22.20 -16.14 -6.82
C HIS A 545 22.12 -14.79 -7.54
N ARG A 546 22.76 -14.69 -8.73
CA ARG A 546 22.70 -13.50 -9.57
C ARG A 546 21.29 -13.18 -10.05
N ALA A 547 20.51 -14.20 -10.45
CA ALA A 547 19.13 -14.01 -10.85
C ALA A 547 18.27 -13.47 -9.68
N ALA A 548 18.39 -14.07 -8.50
CA ALA A 548 17.68 -13.60 -7.29
C ALA A 548 18.13 -12.19 -6.87
N TYR A 549 19.44 -11.90 -6.89
CA TYR A 549 19.98 -10.57 -6.61
C TYR A 549 19.43 -9.51 -7.59
N LYS A 550 19.33 -9.84 -8.89
CA LYS A 550 18.75 -9.00 -9.93
C LYS A 550 17.22 -9.14 -10.03
N ARG A 551 16.56 -9.59 -8.96
CA ARG A 551 15.08 -9.67 -8.88
C ARG A 551 14.47 -10.47 -10.04
N PHE A 552 15.16 -11.53 -10.49
CA PHE A 552 14.81 -12.36 -11.67
C PHE A 552 14.56 -11.53 -12.94
N TYR A 553 15.29 -10.45 -13.11
CA TYR A 553 15.25 -9.54 -14.26
C TYR A 553 13.87 -8.93 -14.54
N MET A 554 13.01 -8.82 -13.52
CA MET A 554 11.65 -8.27 -13.68
C MET A 554 11.66 -6.80 -14.10
N ASP A 555 12.62 -6.00 -13.64
CA ASP A 555 12.78 -4.61 -14.05
C ASP A 555 13.10 -4.51 -15.55
N GLU A 556 13.99 -5.37 -16.06
CA GLU A 556 14.36 -5.43 -17.48
C GLU A 556 13.18 -5.87 -18.36
N ILE A 557 12.38 -6.85 -17.89
CA ILE A 557 11.17 -7.28 -18.60
C ILE A 557 10.17 -6.12 -18.71
N TRP A 558 9.91 -5.41 -17.63
CA TRP A 558 9.01 -4.25 -17.64
C TRP A 558 9.54 -3.10 -18.49
N LEU A 559 10.85 -2.84 -18.46
CA LEU A 559 11.46 -1.84 -19.34
C LEU A 559 11.35 -2.25 -20.83
N PHE A 560 11.50 -3.53 -21.15
CA PHE A 560 11.27 -4.02 -22.51
C PHE A 560 9.82 -3.81 -22.95
N VAL A 561 8.86 -4.23 -22.12
CA VAL A 561 7.42 -4.04 -22.37
C VAL A 561 7.11 -2.55 -22.59
N THR A 562 7.57 -1.69 -21.69
CA THR A 562 7.27 -0.26 -21.75
C THR A 562 7.91 0.41 -22.97
N LYS A 563 9.23 0.22 -23.18
CA LYS A 563 9.96 0.92 -24.25
C LYS A 563 9.70 0.34 -25.64
N LYS A 564 9.67 -1.01 -25.77
CA LYS A 564 9.58 -1.67 -27.07
C LYS A 564 8.14 -1.93 -27.49
N ILE A 565 7.27 -2.35 -26.58
CA ILE A 565 5.88 -2.67 -26.92
C ILE A 565 5.03 -1.41 -26.79
N ILE A 566 4.92 -0.80 -25.61
CA ILE A 566 3.99 0.31 -25.40
C ILE A 566 4.45 1.55 -26.17
N PHE A 567 5.67 2.04 -25.96
CA PHE A 567 6.09 3.28 -26.62
C PHE A 567 6.30 3.12 -28.12
N ARG A 568 7.03 2.08 -28.55
CA ARG A 568 7.35 1.96 -29.99
C ARG A 568 6.18 1.46 -30.84
N CYS A 569 5.40 0.46 -30.35
CA CYS A 569 4.35 -0.15 -31.14
C CYS A 569 2.96 0.49 -30.97
N ILE A 570 2.73 1.22 -29.85
CA ILE A 570 1.42 1.83 -29.56
C ILE A 570 1.53 3.35 -29.57
N SER A 571 2.34 3.93 -28.66
CA SER A 571 2.36 5.39 -28.45
C SER A 571 2.92 6.14 -29.67
N THR A 572 3.99 5.65 -30.30
CA THR A 572 4.58 6.31 -31.47
C THR A 572 3.64 6.34 -32.67
N PRO A 573 2.97 5.23 -33.07
CA PRO A 573 1.97 5.27 -34.13
C PRO A 573 0.77 6.17 -33.81
N LEU A 574 0.27 6.15 -32.58
CA LEU A 574 -0.82 7.03 -32.16
C LEU A 574 -0.41 8.50 -32.23
N ALA A 575 0.78 8.85 -31.73
CA ALA A 575 1.29 10.23 -31.81
C ALA A 575 1.56 10.65 -33.27
N TRP A 576 1.96 9.72 -34.12
CA TRP A 576 2.09 10.00 -35.55
C TRP A 576 0.72 10.28 -36.18
N PHE A 577 -0.29 9.45 -35.90
CA PHE A 577 -1.66 9.62 -36.41
C PHE A 577 -2.25 10.96 -35.93
N ASP A 578 -2.09 11.29 -34.67
CA ASP A 578 -2.56 12.54 -34.09
C ASP A 578 -1.98 13.75 -34.83
N ARG A 579 -0.65 13.81 -34.97
CA ARG A 579 0.04 14.92 -35.64
C ARG A 579 -0.20 15.01 -37.15
N HIS A 580 -0.24 13.86 -37.86
CA HIS A 580 -0.27 13.84 -39.33
C HIS A 580 -1.68 13.66 -39.91
N VAL A 581 -2.63 13.19 -39.12
CA VAL A 581 -4.01 13.04 -39.61
C VAL A 581 -4.92 14.06 -38.93
N ILE A 582 -4.97 14.07 -37.59
CA ILE A 582 -5.91 14.93 -36.88
C ILE A 582 -5.50 16.39 -36.95
N ASP A 583 -4.28 16.73 -36.59
CA ASP A 583 -3.78 18.12 -36.60
C ASP A 583 -3.74 18.67 -38.06
N GLN A 584 -3.29 17.87 -39.04
CA GLN A 584 -3.26 18.31 -40.44
C GLN A 584 -4.67 18.48 -40.98
N PHE A 585 -5.63 17.64 -40.62
CA PHE A 585 -7.03 17.82 -41.01
C PHE A 585 -7.60 19.13 -40.44
N MET A 586 -7.34 19.44 -39.17
CA MET A 586 -7.78 20.70 -38.54
C MET A 586 -7.11 21.91 -39.20
N ASN A 587 -5.81 21.82 -39.53
CA ASN A 587 -5.11 22.85 -40.27
C ASN A 587 -5.65 23.04 -41.69
N PHE A 588 -6.03 21.94 -42.35
CA PHE A 588 -6.68 21.99 -43.68
C PHE A 588 -8.05 22.68 -43.60
N MET A 589 -8.85 22.38 -42.60
CA MET A 589 -10.14 23.07 -42.38
C MET A 589 -9.95 24.57 -42.12
N ALA A 590 -8.97 24.94 -41.29
CA ALA A 590 -8.62 26.36 -41.06
C ALA A 590 -8.13 27.04 -42.34
N TRP A 591 -7.25 26.39 -43.10
CA TRP A 591 -6.81 26.90 -44.43
C TRP A 591 -7.98 27.05 -45.41
N GLY A 592 -8.87 26.06 -45.52
CA GLY A 592 -10.05 26.12 -46.37
C GLY A 592 -11.00 27.27 -46.01
N THR A 593 -11.21 27.49 -44.69
CA THR A 593 -12.00 28.62 -44.19
C THR A 593 -11.36 29.95 -44.58
N ASN A 594 -10.04 30.10 -44.41
CA ASN A 594 -9.32 31.30 -44.79
C ASN A 594 -9.36 31.52 -46.32
N ALA A 595 -9.12 30.48 -47.12
CA ALA A 595 -9.17 30.56 -48.55
C ALA A 595 -10.59 30.94 -49.06
N ALA A 596 -11.63 30.37 -48.46
CA ALA A 596 -13.01 30.78 -48.75
C ALA A 596 -13.25 32.24 -48.37
N GLY A 597 -12.75 32.68 -47.20
CA GLY A 597 -12.81 34.06 -46.76
C GLY A 597 -12.11 35.02 -47.74
N GLU A 598 -10.89 34.69 -48.18
CA GLU A 598 -10.14 35.46 -49.17
C GLU A 598 -10.86 35.54 -50.53
N THR A 599 -11.53 34.45 -50.93
CA THR A 599 -12.32 34.40 -52.15
C THR A 599 -13.58 35.28 -52.07
N VAL A 600 -14.19 35.37 -50.91
CA VAL A 600 -15.40 36.20 -50.67
C VAL A 600 -15.04 37.68 -50.45
N GLN A 601 -13.83 37.96 -49.93
CA GLN A 601 -13.38 39.31 -49.57
C GLN A 601 -13.50 40.33 -50.70
N PRO A 602 -13.18 40.04 -52.01
CA PRO A 602 -13.31 40.97 -53.13
C PRO A 602 -14.76 41.43 -53.39
N ILE A 603 -15.76 40.65 -52.91
CA ILE A 603 -17.20 41.01 -53.01
C ILE A 603 -17.47 42.26 -52.15
N GLN A 604 -16.70 42.48 -51.08
CA GLN A 604 -16.75 43.67 -50.24
C GLN A 604 -15.94 44.83 -50.85
N SER A 605 -16.43 45.39 -51.94
CA SER A 605 -15.74 46.44 -52.68
C SER A 605 -15.70 47.81 -51.96
N GLY A 606 -16.43 48.00 -50.85
CA GLY A 606 -16.57 49.28 -50.14
C GLY A 606 -17.41 50.33 -50.93
N LYS A 607 -17.87 50.02 -52.14
CA LYS A 607 -18.64 50.92 -53.00
C LYS A 607 -20.13 50.60 -52.86
N VAL A 608 -20.94 51.56 -52.43
CA VAL A 608 -22.40 51.42 -52.23
C VAL A 608 -23.08 50.98 -53.52
N GLN A 609 -22.65 51.46 -54.68
CA GLN A 609 -23.20 51.09 -55.96
C GLN A 609 -23.06 49.57 -56.24
N THR A 610 -21.93 48.98 -55.91
CA THR A 610 -21.67 47.53 -56.08
C THR A 610 -22.61 46.70 -55.16
N TYR A 611 -22.81 47.10 -53.95
CA TYR A 611 -23.75 46.43 -53.05
C TYR A 611 -25.21 46.55 -53.50
N THR A 612 -25.60 47.70 -54.09
CA THR A 612 -26.91 47.88 -54.69
C THR A 612 -27.12 46.92 -55.84
N HIS A 613 -26.12 46.70 -56.72
CA HIS A 613 -26.22 45.74 -57.81
C HIS A 613 -26.38 44.29 -57.28
N TYR A 614 -25.62 43.89 -56.24
CA TYR A 614 -25.77 42.57 -55.65
C TYR A 614 -27.14 42.37 -54.98
N PHE A 615 -27.63 43.39 -54.31
CA PHE A 615 -28.96 43.39 -53.70
C PHE A 615 -30.08 43.25 -54.74
N LEU A 616 -29.99 44.03 -55.85
CA LEU A 616 -30.91 43.92 -56.98
C LEU A 616 -30.85 42.54 -57.67
N ALA A 617 -29.67 42.02 -57.89
CA ALA A 617 -29.50 40.67 -58.44
C ALA A 617 -30.13 39.61 -57.55
N GLY A 618 -29.93 39.72 -56.23
CA GLY A 618 -30.54 38.81 -55.24
C GLY A 618 -32.07 38.86 -55.26
N ILE A 619 -32.65 40.04 -55.34
CA ILE A 619 -34.11 40.21 -55.45
C ILE A 619 -34.64 39.58 -56.76
N ILE A 620 -33.96 39.79 -57.90
CA ILE A 620 -34.33 39.19 -59.17
C ILE A 620 -34.30 37.66 -59.12
N VAL A 621 -33.25 37.08 -58.56
CA VAL A 621 -33.11 35.63 -58.37
C VAL A 621 -34.21 35.07 -57.48
N LEU A 622 -34.46 35.70 -56.31
CA LEU A 622 -35.55 35.31 -55.43
C LEU A 622 -36.93 35.41 -56.06
N THR A 623 -37.16 36.47 -56.83
CA THR A 623 -38.43 36.66 -57.59
C THR A 623 -38.61 35.56 -58.65
N ILE A 624 -37.56 35.23 -59.37
CA ILE A 624 -37.56 34.12 -60.37
C ILE A 624 -37.87 32.79 -59.66
N ILE A 625 -37.23 32.51 -58.55
CA ILE A 625 -37.48 31.27 -57.77
C ILE A 625 -38.91 31.21 -57.29
N LEU A 626 -39.46 32.33 -56.81
CA LEU A 626 -40.84 32.43 -56.32
C LEU A 626 -41.89 32.34 -57.46
N LEU A 627 -41.54 32.73 -58.69
CA LEU A 627 -42.40 32.60 -59.88
C LEU A 627 -42.35 31.24 -60.54
N LEU A 628 -41.30 30.49 -60.30
CA LEU A 628 -41.10 29.11 -60.82
C LEU A 628 -41.60 28.02 -59.89
N ASN A 629 -41.92 28.35 -58.65
CA ASN A 629 -42.63 27.52 -57.66
C ASN A 629 -44.08 27.93 -57.54
#